data_09e1c55a08b00b35ee7303d373712ccc
#
_entry.id   09e1c55a08b00b35ee7303d373712ccc
#
_cell.length_a   1.000
_cell.length_b   1.000
_cell.length_c   1.000
_cell.angle_alpha   90.00
_cell.angle_beta   90.00
_cell.angle_gamma   90.00
#
_symmetry.space_group_name_H-M   'P 1'
#
loop_
_entity.id
_entity.type
_entity.pdbx_description
1 polymer ?
#
loop_
_entity_poly.entity_id
_entity_poly.type
_entity_poly.pdbx_seq_one_letter_code
_entity_poly.pdbx_strand_id
1 'polypeptide(L)'
;MLNVDYFIEKMKKRTFYLSVNILLAIGIFFCAIVGRSLGIQGPALAISVVWPATGLSLAALLLFGYRTGVGIFVGNFAYNLLFLILYPPAVALNPLHKIIVAMFISFGSFAQALVSAKIIRTYSTPLIFRTVQDIFIFLIPASLFACLIGSTIGVSTLAIAGGLDKSLILPVWLTFWLGDAAGIYVITPLIVVWTMQPKEVRFSDHISSIVFMIFLFVIFSFTAYLSGQPLPHLFVPISIWAAYLFRMHGASLTIFVMTAASIALAASYGYEGTSLISLITFIGVTIAASLIIASVVNERAQAWALLDSRNLYLEKQVDLKVEILEQVKSEAFQKRKSATQDPLSTLLALQIHAPLGEIDRVTKSVKTAIEEIQKLLSEQKNLTLEEKKIFAEKLHPIKQKLSETTDSQKLIAEIIKNVVPKP
;
A
#
# COMPACT_ATOMS: atom_id res chain seq x y z
N MET A 1 -5.36 35.52 30.64
CA MET A 1 -6.54 34.77 30.18
C MET A 1 -6.08 33.40 29.72
N LEU A 2 -6.33 32.35 30.49
CA LEU A 2 -6.15 30.99 30.06
C LEU A 2 -7.06 30.75 28.85
N ASN A 3 -6.47 30.34 27.74
CA ASN A 3 -7.17 30.20 26.48
C ASN A 3 -8.19 29.05 26.61
N VAL A 4 -9.44 29.42 26.91
CA VAL A 4 -10.58 28.52 27.16
C VAL A 4 -10.76 27.56 25.95
N ASP A 5 -10.52 28.06 24.74
CA ASP A 5 -10.62 27.27 23.50
C ASP A 5 -9.56 26.17 23.47
N TYR A 6 -8.35 26.44 23.91
CA TYR A 6 -7.29 25.41 24.05
C TYR A 6 -7.70 24.32 25.06
N PHE A 7 -8.36 24.72 26.15
CA PHE A 7 -8.80 23.76 27.19
C PHE A 7 -9.97 22.90 26.68
N ILE A 8 -10.92 23.50 25.96
CA ILE A 8 -12.05 22.81 25.32
C ILE A 8 -11.53 21.83 24.25
N GLU A 9 -10.58 22.24 23.41
CA GLU A 9 -9.97 21.38 22.40
C GLU A 9 -9.19 20.23 23.05
N LYS A 10 -8.47 20.49 24.12
CA LYS A 10 -7.77 19.47 24.90
C LYS A 10 -8.72 18.48 25.57
N MET A 11 -9.85 18.95 26.10
CA MET A 11 -10.91 18.10 26.67
C MET A 11 -11.57 17.24 25.60
N LYS A 12 -11.93 17.80 24.43
CA LYS A 12 -12.46 17.04 23.29
C LYS A 12 -11.50 15.96 22.84
N LYS A 13 -10.20 16.25 22.74
CA LYS A 13 -9.17 15.25 22.42
C LYS A 13 -9.08 14.14 23.48
N ARG A 14 -9.16 14.50 24.76
CA ARG A 14 -9.12 13.51 25.86
C ARG A 14 -10.31 12.57 25.84
N THR A 15 -11.51 13.12 25.66
CA THR A 15 -12.76 12.34 25.58
C THR A 15 -12.73 11.42 24.35
N PHE A 16 -12.27 11.93 23.21
CA PHE A 16 -12.09 11.12 21.99
C PHE A 16 -11.18 9.92 22.22
N TYR A 17 -9.97 10.12 22.78
CA TYR A 17 -9.05 8.99 23.02
C TYR A 17 -9.58 8.03 24.10
N LEU A 18 -10.32 8.52 25.08
CA LEU A 18 -10.97 7.65 26.07
C LEU A 18 -11.99 6.73 25.39
N SER A 19 -12.88 7.30 24.56
CA SER A 19 -13.88 6.53 23.80
C SER A 19 -13.22 5.53 22.86
N VAL A 20 -12.17 5.93 22.14
CA VAL A 20 -11.40 5.03 21.26
C VAL A 20 -10.78 3.88 22.04
N ASN A 21 -10.17 4.14 23.20
CA ASN A 21 -9.58 3.07 24.04
C ASN A 21 -10.64 2.10 24.58
N ILE A 22 -11.80 2.59 24.98
CA ILE A 22 -12.91 1.73 25.45
C ILE A 22 -13.42 0.84 24.30
N LEU A 23 -13.74 1.46 23.14
CA LEU A 23 -14.21 0.69 21.97
C LEU A 23 -13.16 -0.31 21.50
N LEU A 24 -11.89 0.08 21.54
CA LEU A 24 -10.78 -0.79 21.15
C LEU A 24 -10.60 -1.95 22.13
N ALA A 25 -10.70 -1.72 23.43
CA ALA A 25 -10.62 -2.79 24.43
C ALA A 25 -11.76 -3.80 24.23
N ILE A 26 -12.98 -3.32 23.99
CA ILE A 26 -14.13 -4.18 23.66
C ILE A 26 -13.87 -4.93 22.35
N GLY A 27 -13.45 -4.23 21.29
CA GLY A 27 -13.17 -4.84 19.99
C GLY A 27 -12.10 -5.91 20.04
N ILE A 28 -10.99 -5.67 20.75
CA ILE A 28 -9.90 -6.65 20.94
C ILE A 28 -10.40 -7.86 21.74
N PHE A 29 -11.16 -7.64 22.79
CA PHE A 29 -11.76 -8.71 23.59
C PHE A 29 -12.64 -9.63 22.71
N PHE A 30 -13.54 -9.04 21.90
CA PHE A 30 -14.37 -9.82 20.98
C PHE A 30 -13.56 -10.47 19.85
N CYS A 31 -12.57 -9.79 19.27
CA CYS A 31 -11.66 -10.37 18.29
C CYS A 31 -10.91 -11.58 18.85
N ALA A 32 -10.52 -11.55 20.13
CA ALA A 32 -9.86 -12.68 20.77
C ALA A 32 -10.81 -13.86 20.99
N ILE A 33 -12.08 -13.61 21.35
CA ILE A 33 -13.12 -14.64 21.40
C ILE A 33 -13.33 -15.27 20.02
N VAL A 34 -13.47 -14.45 18.97
CA VAL A 34 -13.61 -14.92 17.59
C VAL A 34 -12.38 -15.74 17.17
N GLY A 35 -11.17 -15.24 17.43
CA GLY A 35 -9.93 -15.96 17.13
C GLY A 35 -9.87 -17.34 17.78
N ARG A 36 -10.33 -17.45 19.03
CA ARG A 36 -10.44 -18.73 19.71
C ARG A 36 -11.52 -19.62 19.11
N SER A 37 -12.71 -19.09 18.79
CA SER A 37 -13.82 -19.88 18.23
C SER A 37 -13.50 -20.39 16.82
N LEU A 38 -12.64 -19.68 16.08
CA LEU A 38 -12.08 -20.12 14.81
C LEU A 38 -10.87 -21.06 14.98
N GLY A 39 -10.44 -21.30 16.22
CA GLY A 39 -9.39 -22.24 16.55
C GLY A 39 -9.83 -23.68 16.28
N ILE A 40 -8.94 -24.43 15.61
CA ILE A 40 -9.14 -25.86 15.39
C ILE A 40 -8.74 -26.59 16.66
N GLN A 41 -9.60 -27.49 17.13
CA GLN A 41 -9.40 -28.28 18.35
C GLN A 41 -8.21 -29.21 18.15
N GLY A 42 -7.13 -29.00 18.88
CA GLY A 42 -6.00 -29.92 18.94
C GLY A 42 -6.00 -30.73 20.25
N PRO A 43 -5.19 -31.81 20.34
CA PRO A 43 -5.21 -32.73 21.50
C PRO A 43 -4.87 -32.07 22.84
N ALA A 44 -4.22 -30.88 22.82
CA ALA A 44 -3.76 -30.18 24.03
C ALA A 44 -4.25 -28.74 24.15
N LEU A 45 -4.51 -28.06 23.03
CA LEU A 45 -5.02 -26.67 23.00
C LEU A 45 -5.75 -26.41 21.69
N ALA A 46 -6.79 -25.56 21.72
CA ALA A 46 -7.35 -25.00 20.49
C ALA A 46 -6.33 -24.05 19.85
N ILE A 47 -5.87 -24.39 18.65
CA ILE A 47 -4.88 -23.66 17.90
C ILE A 47 -5.61 -22.69 16.98
N SER A 48 -5.40 -21.39 17.17
CA SER A 48 -5.97 -20.37 16.28
C SER A 48 -5.11 -20.20 15.03
N VAL A 49 -5.73 -20.42 13.86
CA VAL A 49 -5.09 -20.20 12.55
C VAL A 49 -4.79 -18.72 12.32
N VAL A 50 -5.67 -17.86 12.80
CA VAL A 50 -5.57 -16.40 12.67
C VAL A 50 -6.00 -15.78 13.99
N TRP A 51 -5.20 -14.85 14.53
CA TRP A 51 -5.53 -14.11 15.74
C TRP A 51 -5.92 -12.67 15.39
N PRO A 52 -7.21 -12.38 15.18
CA PRO A 52 -7.66 -11.07 14.68
C PRO A 52 -7.31 -9.90 15.62
N ALA A 53 -7.19 -10.16 16.93
CA ALA A 53 -6.89 -9.15 17.93
C ALA A 53 -5.52 -8.47 17.70
N THR A 54 -4.50 -9.19 17.21
CA THR A 54 -3.19 -8.61 16.90
C THR A 54 -3.25 -7.69 15.70
N GLY A 55 -3.98 -8.08 14.65
CA GLY A 55 -4.18 -7.22 13.48
C GLY A 55 -4.96 -5.95 13.80
N LEU A 56 -6.02 -6.05 14.63
CA LEU A 56 -6.76 -4.88 15.11
C LEU A 56 -5.88 -3.98 15.98
N SER A 57 -5.05 -4.54 16.84
CA SER A 57 -4.12 -3.80 17.69
C SER A 57 -3.12 -2.97 16.87
N LEU A 58 -2.51 -3.58 15.86
CA LEU A 58 -1.60 -2.88 14.96
C LEU A 58 -2.33 -1.81 14.14
N ALA A 59 -3.47 -2.12 13.56
CA ALA A 59 -4.27 -1.16 12.81
C ALA A 59 -4.64 0.06 13.66
N ALA A 60 -5.06 -0.14 14.91
CA ALA A 60 -5.40 0.93 15.83
C ALA A 60 -4.20 1.84 16.14
N LEU A 61 -3.02 1.25 16.38
CA LEU A 61 -1.78 2.03 16.59
C LEU A 61 -1.41 2.84 15.35
N LEU A 62 -1.59 2.28 14.15
CA LEU A 62 -1.31 2.99 12.90
C LEU A 62 -2.29 4.14 12.64
N LEU A 63 -3.58 3.94 12.91
CA LEU A 63 -4.62 4.93 12.67
C LEU A 63 -4.67 6.03 13.73
N PHE A 64 -4.68 5.65 15.01
CA PHE A 64 -4.95 6.56 16.12
C PHE A 64 -3.70 6.89 16.96
N GLY A 65 -2.56 6.23 16.69
CA GLY A 65 -1.30 6.47 17.38
C GLY A 65 -1.15 5.74 18.72
N TYR A 66 -0.01 5.93 19.36
CA TYR A 66 0.37 5.19 20.56
C TYR A 66 -0.52 5.41 21.79
N ARG A 67 -1.35 6.45 21.78
CA ARG A 67 -2.32 6.73 22.86
C ARG A 67 -3.43 5.68 22.99
N THR A 68 -3.59 4.82 21.98
CA THR A 68 -4.54 3.70 22.01
C THR A 68 -4.00 2.45 22.68
N GLY A 69 -2.74 2.48 23.11
CA GLY A 69 -2.07 1.34 23.74
C GLY A 69 -2.75 0.85 25.02
N VAL A 70 -3.39 1.74 25.79
CA VAL A 70 -4.14 1.37 26.99
C VAL A 70 -5.32 0.45 26.64
N GLY A 71 -6.09 0.81 25.62
CA GLY A 71 -7.22 -0.04 25.14
C GLY A 71 -6.75 -1.40 24.65
N ILE A 72 -5.60 -1.44 23.95
CA ILE A 72 -4.99 -2.70 23.48
C ILE A 72 -4.62 -3.59 24.67
N PHE A 73 -3.93 -3.04 25.67
CA PHE A 73 -3.52 -3.79 26.85
C PHE A 73 -4.73 -4.29 27.64
N VAL A 74 -5.69 -3.40 27.94
CA VAL A 74 -6.89 -3.74 28.72
C VAL A 74 -7.75 -4.80 28.02
N GLY A 75 -7.95 -4.72 26.72
CA GLY A 75 -8.73 -5.69 25.95
C GLY A 75 -8.09 -7.09 25.96
N ASN A 76 -6.78 -7.15 25.72
CA ASN A 76 -6.02 -8.41 25.82
C ASN A 76 -6.02 -8.96 27.26
N PHE A 77 -5.83 -8.09 28.25
CA PHE A 77 -5.83 -8.51 29.66
C PHE A 77 -7.18 -9.08 30.09
N ALA A 78 -8.27 -8.41 29.76
CA ALA A 78 -9.62 -8.89 30.07
C ALA A 78 -9.88 -10.27 29.45
N TYR A 79 -9.49 -10.46 28.19
CA TYR A 79 -9.63 -11.74 27.53
C TYR A 79 -8.76 -12.84 28.18
N ASN A 80 -7.46 -12.59 28.37
CA ASN A 80 -6.54 -13.57 28.93
C ASN A 80 -6.92 -13.96 30.36
N LEU A 81 -7.40 -13.01 31.16
CA LEU A 81 -7.87 -13.30 32.52
C LEU A 81 -9.14 -14.16 32.49
N LEU A 82 -10.14 -13.81 31.66
CA LEU A 82 -11.33 -14.60 31.47
C LEU A 82 -10.99 -16.04 30.99
N PHE A 83 -10.05 -16.12 30.03
CA PHE A 83 -9.58 -17.41 29.52
C PHE A 83 -9.02 -18.32 30.64
N LEU A 84 -8.13 -17.79 31.49
CA LEU A 84 -7.52 -18.52 32.62
C LEU A 84 -8.54 -18.89 33.72
N ILE A 85 -9.67 -18.18 33.79
CA ILE A 85 -10.77 -18.51 34.71
C ILE A 85 -11.60 -19.66 34.16
N LEU A 86 -12.00 -19.58 32.88
CA LEU A 86 -12.90 -20.54 32.23
C LEU A 86 -12.19 -21.84 31.84
N TYR A 87 -10.90 -21.76 31.52
CA TYR A 87 -10.09 -22.90 31.08
C TYR A 87 -8.81 -22.96 31.94
N PRO A 88 -8.95 -23.43 33.20
CA PRO A 88 -7.81 -23.50 34.11
C PRO A 88 -6.75 -24.45 33.54
N PRO A 89 -5.46 -24.11 33.62
CA PRO A 89 -4.38 -25.01 33.26
C PRO A 89 -4.34 -26.21 34.18
N ALA A 90 -3.63 -27.27 33.76
CA ALA A 90 -3.54 -28.55 34.53
C ALA A 90 -3.02 -28.34 35.96
N VAL A 91 -2.11 -27.36 36.15
CA VAL A 91 -1.68 -26.89 37.45
C VAL A 91 -2.64 -25.80 37.93
N ALA A 92 -3.32 -26.02 39.04
CA ALA A 92 -4.27 -25.06 39.61
C ALA A 92 -3.57 -23.78 40.04
N LEU A 93 -3.80 -22.71 39.28
CA LEU A 93 -3.29 -21.36 39.60
C LEU A 93 -4.24 -20.69 40.59
N ASN A 94 -3.68 -20.11 41.65
CA ASN A 94 -4.45 -19.23 42.53
C ASN A 94 -4.85 -17.92 41.81
N PRO A 95 -5.85 -17.15 42.28
CA PRO A 95 -6.33 -15.94 41.62
C PRO A 95 -5.24 -14.92 41.30
N LEU A 96 -4.29 -14.73 42.22
CA LEU A 96 -3.19 -13.79 42.02
C LEU A 96 -2.26 -14.22 40.87
N HIS A 97 -1.93 -15.53 40.80
CA HIS A 97 -1.12 -16.05 39.71
C HIS A 97 -1.83 -15.92 38.35
N LYS A 98 -3.18 -16.14 38.28
CA LYS A 98 -3.94 -15.89 37.03
C LYS A 98 -3.85 -14.46 36.57
N ILE A 99 -3.95 -13.48 37.46
CA ILE A 99 -3.81 -12.07 37.17
C ILE A 99 -2.40 -11.78 36.60
N ILE A 100 -1.36 -12.28 37.27
CA ILE A 100 0.04 -12.06 36.86
C ILE A 100 0.28 -12.67 35.48
N VAL A 101 -0.14 -13.91 35.24
CA VAL A 101 -0.01 -14.58 33.93
C VAL A 101 -0.75 -13.83 32.84
N ALA A 102 -2.00 -13.40 33.09
CA ALA A 102 -2.76 -12.59 32.15
C ALA A 102 -2.07 -11.26 31.82
N MET A 103 -1.48 -10.60 32.84
CA MET A 103 -0.72 -9.36 32.62
C MET A 103 0.49 -9.55 31.71
N PHE A 104 1.30 -10.58 31.96
CA PHE A 104 2.51 -10.81 31.15
C PHE A 104 2.18 -11.21 29.72
N ILE A 105 1.19 -12.08 29.49
CA ILE A 105 0.74 -12.43 28.13
C ILE A 105 0.24 -11.19 27.40
N SER A 106 -0.56 -10.37 28.07
CA SER A 106 -1.10 -9.13 27.48
C SER A 106 -0.05 -8.07 27.23
N PHE A 107 0.97 -8.02 28.09
CA PHE A 107 2.15 -7.17 27.88
C PHE A 107 2.93 -7.62 26.64
N GLY A 108 3.10 -8.91 26.42
CA GLY A 108 3.73 -9.48 25.23
C GLY A 108 2.98 -9.05 23.94
N SER A 109 1.66 -9.22 23.94
CA SER A 109 0.81 -8.78 22.79
C SER A 109 0.84 -7.27 22.54
N PHE A 110 0.90 -6.48 23.61
CA PHE A 110 1.03 -5.04 23.51
C PHE A 110 2.42 -4.62 22.99
N ALA A 111 3.49 -5.20 23.52
CA ALA A 111 4.86 -4.90 23.13
C ALA A 111 5.11 -5.21 21.65
N GLN A 112 4.65 -6.37 21.16
CA GLN A 112 4.76 -6.70 19.74
C GLN A 112 4.01 -5.70 18.85
N ALA A 113 2.80 -5.29 19.23
CA ALA A 113 2.03 -4.31 18.46
C ALA A 113 2.74 -2.95 18.41
N LEU A 114 3.36 -2.50 19.53
CA LEU A 114 4.16 -1.28 19.58
C LEU A 114 5.39 -1.35 18.68
N VAL A 115 6.12 -2.45 18.73
CA VAL A 115 7.32 -2.65 17.89
C VAL A 115 6.94 -2.68 16.42
N SER A 116 5.88 -3.43 16.05
CA SER A 116 5.32 -3.47 14.69
C SER A 116 4.98 -2.06 14.19
N ALA A 117 4.22 -1.30 14.97
CA ALA A 117 3.81 0.05 14.60
C ALA A 117 5.02 1.01 14.48
N LYS A 118 6.02 0.87 15.35
CA LYS A 118 7.25 1.67 15.28
C LYS A 118 8.05 1.37 14.03
N ILE A 119 8.22 0.10 13.67
CA ILE A 119 8.92 -0.31 12.45
C ILE A 119 8.22 0.28 11.22
N ILE A 120 6.91 0.09 11.08
CA ILE A 120 6.15 0.61 9.94
C ILE A 120 6.27 2.13 9.86
N ARG A 121 6.06 2.86 10.96
CA ARG A 121 6.13 4.33 10.97
C ARG A 121 7.52 4.89 10.70
N THR A 122 8.58 4.12 10.98
CA THR A 122 9.95 4.57 10.77
C THR A 122 10.43 4.32 9.34
N TYR A 123 10.03 3.21 8.74
CA TYR A 123 10.61 2.74 7.49
C TYR A 123 9.66 2.73 6.31
N SER A 124 8.34 2.82 6.53
CA SER A 124 7.35 2.88 5.45
C SER A 124 7.01 4.32 5.05
N THR A 125 6.44 4.47 3.86
CA THR A 125 5.90 5.74 3.39
C THR A 125 4.73 6.22 4.28
N PRO A 126 4.41 7.52 4.31
CA PRO A 126 3.29 8.04 5.11
C PRO A 126 1.94 7.41 4.78
N LEU A 127 1.75 6.99 3.54
CA LEU A 127 0.59 6.22 3.09
C LEU A 127 1.00 4.75 2.98
N ILE A 128 0.97 4.05 4.09
CA ILE A 128 1.33 2.65 4.26
C ILE A 128 0.71 1.77 3.16
N PHE A 129 1.43 0.75 2.70
CA PHE A 129 1.03 -0.18 1.61
C PHE A 129 0.97 0.44 0.21
N ARG A 130 1.71 1.50 -0.07
CA ARG A 130 1.79 2.08 -1.41
C ARG A 130 2.86 1.48 -2.29
N THR A 131 3.95 1.08 -1.70
CA THR A 131 5.14 0.59 -2.40
C THR A 131 5.42 -0.87 -2.07
N VAL A 132 6.16 -1.54 -2.95
CA VAL A 132 6.64 -2.90 -2.70
C VAL A 132 7.52 -2.94 -1.45
N GLN A 133 8.31 -1.90 -1.22
CA GLN A 133 9.13 -1.76 -0.01
C GLN A 133 8.27 -1.72 1.25
N ASP A 134 7.15 -0.97 1.25
CA ASP A 134 6.23 -0.93 2.38
C ASP A 134 5.68 -2.32 2.72
N ILE A 135 5.37 -3.12 1.70
CA ILE A 135 4.87 -4.48 1.89
C ILE A 135 5.94 -5.38 2.49
N PHE A 136 7.18 -5.32 2.03
CA PHE A 136 8.27 -6.10 2.63
C PHE A 136 8.54 -5.70 4.09
N ILE A 137 8.51 -4.39 4.42
CA ILE A 137 8.63 -3.89 5.79
C ILE A 137 7.46 -4.40 6.64
N PHE A 138 6.25 -4.39 6.11
CA PHE A 138 5.06 -4.89 6.79
C PHE A 138 5.13 -6.40 7.04
N LEU A 139 5.42 -7.20 6.00
CA LEU A 139 5.38 -8.65 6.08
C LEU A 139 6.50 -9.22 6.98
N ILE A 140 7.73 -8.73 6.84
CA ILE A 140 8.89 -9.35 7.46
C ILE A 140 9.20 -8.74 8.82
N PRO A 141 9.80 -7.55 8.94
CA PRO A 141 10.21 -7.05 10.26
C PRO A 141 9.02 -6.64 11.14
N ALA A 142 7.97 -6.05 10.57
CA ALA A 142 6.87 -5.51 11.36
C ALA A 142 5.82 -6.56 11.75
N SER A 143 5.71 -7.67 11.04
CA SER A 143 4.78 -8.74 11.39
C SER A 143 5.52 -9.98 11.84
N LEU A 144 6.25 -10.64 10.93
CA LEU A 144 6.85 -11.93 11.22
C LEU A 144 7.85 -11.85 12.40
N PHE A 145 8.79 -10.90 12.37
CA PHE A 145 9.77 -10.78 13.45
C PHE A 145 9.20 -10.12 14.71
N ALA A 146 8.33 -9.13 14.61
CA ALA A 146 7.77 -8.50 15.80
C ALA A 146 6.87 -9.46 16.60
N CYS A 147 6.15 -10.39 15.94
CA CYS A 147 5.32 -11.39 16.60
C CYS A 147 6.12 -12.40 17.43
N LEU A 148 7.44 -12.54 17.20
CA LEU A 148 8.32 -13.33 18.08
C LEU A 148 8.30 -12.82 19.51
N ILE A 149 8.12 -11.52 19.73
CA ILE A 149 8.08 -10.90 21.04
C ILE A 149 6.88 -11.41 21.84
N GLY A 150 5.70 -11.34 21.25
CA GLY A 150 4.44 -11.76 21.92
C GLY A 150 4.40 -13.25 22.18
N SER A 151 4.73 -14.06 21.17
CA SER A 151 4.77 -15.51 21.29
C SER A 151 5.78 -15.99 22.32
N THR A 152 6.98 -15.39 22.37
CA THR A 152 8.01 -15.76 23.33
C THR A 152 7.59 -15.38 24.75
N ILE A 153 7.14 -14.15 24.99
CA ILE A 153 6.66 -13.72 26.31
C ILE A 153 5.46 -14.54 26.75
N GLY A 154 4.46 -14.72 25.88
CA GLY A 154 3.23 -15.43 26.20
C GLY A 154 3.46 -16.88 26.55
N VAL A 155 4.17 -17.61 25.70
CA VAL A 155 4.41 -19.05 25.90
C VAL A 155 5.39 -19.30 27.05
N SER A 156 6.44 -18.50 27.19
CA SER A 156 7.35 -18.58 28.37
C SER A 156 6.58 -18.36 29.67
N THR A 157 5.67 -17.39 29.71
CA THR A 157 4.84 -17.12 30.89
C THR A 157 3.95 -18.33 31.22
N LEU A 158 3.30 -18.95 30.23
CA LEU A 158 2.50 -20.14 30.43
C LEU A 158 3.33 -21.35 30.90
N ALA A 159 4.53 -21.52 30.33
CA ALA A 159 5.42 -22.62 30.70
C ALA A 159 5.95 -22.46 32.14
N ILE A 160 6.37 -21.26 32.54
CA ILE A 160 6.86 -20.93 33.90
C ILE A 160 5.73 -21.11 34.91
N ALA A 161 4.50 -20.74 34.56
CA ALA A 161 3.33 -20.93 35.42
C ALA A 161 2.89 -22.40 35.56
N GLY A 162 3.58 -23.36 34.90
CA GLY A 162 3.22 -24.77 34.91
C GLY A 162 1.97 -25.12 34.11
N GLY A 163 1.49 -24.17 33.28
CA GLY A 163 0.29 -24.34 32.45
C GLY A 163 0.52 -25.08 31.14
N LEU A 164 1.77 -25.47 30.84
CA LEU A 164 2.13 -26.10 29.59
C LEU A 164 3.20 -27.19 29.77
N ASP A 165 2.94 -28.37 29.20
CA ASP A 165 3.91 -29.46 29.19
C ASP A 165 5.12 -29.10 28.29
N LYS A 166 6.32 -29.56 28.68
CA LYS A 166 7.56 -29.28 27.95
C LYS A 166 7.51 -29.69 26.47
N SER A 167 6.85 -30.81 26.16
CA SER A 167 6.68 -31.30 24.77
C SER A 167 5.82 -30.40 23.92
N LEU A 168 4.96 -29.59 24.52
CA LEU A 168 4.02 -28.68 23.84
C LEU A 168 4.56 -27.26 23.68
N ILE A 169 5.68 -26.92 24.34
CA ILE A 169 6.22 -25.53 24.30
C ILE A 169 6.46 -25.08 22.85
N LEU A 170 7.21 -25.87 22.06
CA LEU A 170 7.56 -25.49 20.68
C LEU A 170 6.33 -25.46 19.74
N PRO A 171 5.45 -26.47 19.71
CA PRO A 171 4.23 -26.41 18.92
C PRO A 171 3.34 -25.21 19.27
N VAL A 172 3.11 -24.95 20.54
CA VAL A 172 2.30 -23.81 21.00
C VAL A 172 2.97 -22.49 20.64
N TRP A 173 4.29 -22.37 20.78
CA TRP A 173 5.03 -21.18 20.39
C TRP A 173 4.92 -20.88 18.89
N LEU A 174 5.09 -21.91 18.04
CA LEU A 174 4.94 -21.78 16.59
C LEU A 174 3.52 -21.33 16.22
N THR A 175 2.49 -21.87 16.85
CA THR A 175 1.11 -21.51 16.55
C THR A 175 0.73 -20.13 17.04
N PHE A 176 1.23 -19.69 18.20
CA PHE A 176 1.08 -18.30 18.65
C PHE A 176 1.75 -17.35 17.68
N TRP A 177 3.00 -17.62 17.31
CA TRP A 177 3.76 -16.79 16.39
C TRP A 177 3.09 -16.65 15.02
N LEU A 178 2.76 -17.79 14.39
CA LEU A 178 2.16 -17.79 13.06
C LEU A 178 0.71 -17.27 13.08
N GLY A 179 -0.06 -17.58 14.12
CA GLY A 179 -1.42 -17.09 14.29
C GLY A 179 -1.49 -15.56 14.46
N ASP A 180 -0.56 -15.00 15.24
CA ASP A 180 -0.43 -13.54 15.40
C ASP A 180 -0.02 -12.86 14.09
N ALA A 181 0.98 -13.41 13.39
CA ALA A 181 1.42 -12.89 12.10
C ALA A 181 0.29 -12.96 11.06
N ALA A 182 -0.45 -14.06 11.00
CA ALA A 182 -1.60 -14.21 10.11
C ALA A 182 -2.71 -13.21 10.46
N GLY A 183 -2.97 -12.97 11.74
CA GLY A 183 -3.91 -11.94 12.20
C GLY A 183 -3.53 -10.54 11.72
N ILE A 184 -2.26 -10.19 11.79
CA ILE A 184 -1.74 -8.93 11.26
C ILE A 184 -1.91 -8.89 9.73
N TYR A 185 -1.54 -9.96 9.02
CA TYR A 185 -1.59 -10.00 7.56
C TYR A 185 -3.02 -9.85 7.00
N VAL A 186 -4.02 -10.38 7.69
CA VAL A 186 -5.41 -10.37 7.24
C VAL A 186 -6.13 -9.08 7.65
N ILE A 187 -6.05 -8.73 8.93
CA ILE A 187 -6.89 -7.68 9.52
C ILE A 187 -6.29 -6.29 9.35
N THR A 188 -4.97 -6.15 9.50
CA THR A 188 -4.35 -4.82 9.42
C THR A 188 -4.50 -4.17 8.04
N PRO A 189 -4.20 -4.85 6.90
CA PRO A 189 -4.40 -4.25 5.58
C PRO A 189 -5.87 -3.94 5.31
N LEU A 190 -6.79 -4.82 5.72
CA LEU A 190 -8.22 -4.57 5.56
C LEU A 190 -8.63 -3.27 6.22
N ILE A 191 -8.28 -3.05 7.48
CA ILE A 191 -8.67 -1.83 8.21
C ILE A 191 -7.93 -0.61 7.67
N VAL A 192 -6.61 -0.67 7.53
CA VAL A 192 -5.78 0.49 7.18
C VAL A 192 -6.04 0.96 5.76
N VAL A 193 -6.12 0.05 4.79
CA VAL A 193 -6.37 0.40 3.37
C VAL A 193 -7.75 1.05 3.22
N TRP A 194 -8.79 0.44 3.83
CA TRP A 194 -10.16 0.95 3.68
C TRP A 194 -10.42 2.25 4.44
N THR A 195 -9.57 2.59 5.41
CA THR A 195 -9.69 3.86 6.18
C THR A 195 -8.77 4.97 5.69
N MET A 196 -7.55 4.65 5.26
CA MET A 196 -6.52 5.65 4.94
C MET A 196 -6.31 5.87 3.44
N GLN A 197 -6.57 4.86 2.60
CA GLN A 197 -6.28 4.99 1.18
C GLN A 197 -7.51 5.50 0.40
N PRO A 198 -7.32 6.42 -0.55
CA PRO A 198 -8.40 6.86 -1.43
C PRO A 198 -8.86 5.69 -2.33
N LYS A 199 -10.16 5.63 -2.58
CA LYS A 199 -10.72 4.67 -3.55
C LYS A 199 -10.45 5.18 -4.96
N GLU A 200 -9.36 4.74 -5.55
CA GLU A 200 -8.94 5.16 -6.88
C GLU A 200 -9.71 4.44 -8.01
N VAL A 201 -10.34 3.31 -7.70
CA VAL A 201 -11.09 2.50 -8.65
C VAL A 201 -12.56 2.42 -8.21
N ARG A 202 -13.47 2.68 -9.12
CA ARG A 202 -14.92 2.52 -8.86
C ARG A 202 -15.29 1.05 -9.04
N PHE A 203 -15.82 0.43 -7.99
CA PHE A 203 -16.31 -0.94 -8.05
C PHE A 203 -17.44 -1.12 -9.06
N SER A 204 -18.27 -0.07 -9.28
CA SER A 204 -19.35 -0.07 -10.26
C SER A 204 -18.89 -0.35 -11.70
N ASP A 205 -17.68 0.06 -12.05
CA ASP A 205 -17.19 -0.06 -13.43
C ASP A 205 -16.69 -1.49 -13.74
N HIS A 206 -16.62 -2.34 -12.71
CA HIS A 206 -16.14 -3.72 -12.80
C HIS A 206 -17.14 -4.76 -12.29
N ILE A 207 -18.45 -4.49 -12.34
CA ILE A 207 -19.50 -5.37 -11.81
C ILE A 207 -19.40 -6.76 -12.42
N SER A 208 -19.19 -6.89 -13.72
CA SER A 208 -19.04 -8.19 -14.40
C SER A 208 -17.88 -9.01 -13.86
N SER A 209 -16.74 -8.35 -13.60
CA SER A 209 -15.58 -9.00 -13.00
C SER A 209 -15.85 -9.44 -11.55
N ILE A 210 -16.55 -8.62 -10.77
CA ILE A 210 -16.95 -8.96 -9.39
C ILE A 210 -17.88 -10.17 -9.39
N VAL A 211 -18.90 -10.17 -10.23
CA VAL A 211 -19.82 -11.31 -10.35
C VAL A 211 -19.07 -12.59 -10.74
N PHE A 212 -18.15 -12.50 -11.68
CA PHE A 212 -17.33 -13.64 -12.09
C PHE A 212 -16.38 -14.10 -10.96
N MET A 213 -15.79 -13.21 -10.20
CA MET A 213 -14.98 -13.55 -9.01
C MET A 213 -15.83 -14.28 -7.95
N ILE A 214 -17.05 -13.79 -7.69
CA ILE A 214 -17.98 -14.44 -6.76
C ILE A 214 -18.34 -15.84 -7.27
N PHE A 215 -18.60 -15.97 -8.56
CA PHE A 215 -18.91 -17.27 -9.19
C PHE A 215 -17.74 -18.25 -9.02
N LEU A 216 -16.50 -17.82 -9.32
CA LEU A 216 -15.32 -18.65 -9.11
C LEU A 216 -15.12 -19.01 -7.64
N PHE A 217 -15.35 -18.04 -6.73
CA PHE A 217 -15.24 -18.27 -5.29
C PHE A 217 -16.21 -19.36 -4.81
N VAL A 218 -17.46 -19.33 -5.29
CA VAL A 218 -18.46 -20.36 -4.97
C VAL A 218 -18.04 -21.72 -5.54
N ILE A 219 -17.57 -21.78 -6.79
CA ILE A 219 -17.10 -23.03 -7.40
C ILE A 219 -15.92 -23.60 -6.62
N PHE A 220 -14.93 -22.79 -6.30
CA PHE A 220 -13.73 -23.22 -5.58
C PHE A 220 -14.05 -23.66 -4.15
N SER A 221 -14.94 -22.94 -3.46
CA SER A 221 -15.42 -23.34 -2.13
C SER A 221 -16.17 -24.68 -2.18
N PHE A 222 -17.01 -24.87 -3.19
CA PHE A 222 -17.74 -26.11 -3.40
C PHE A 222 -16.81 -27.28 -3.76
N THR A 223 -15.81 -27.04 -4.62
CA THR A 223 -14.79 -28.05 -4.94
C THR A 223 -13.99 -28.45 -3.70
N ALA A 224 -13.56 -27.48 -2.88
CA ALA A 224 -12.88 -27.74 -1.62
C ALA A 224 -13.77 -28.53 -0.66
N TYR A 225 -15.06 -28.19 -0.57
CA TYR A 225 -16.03 -28.92 0.23
C TYR A 225 -16.18 -30.38 -0.25
N LEU A 226 -16.32 -30.63 -1.55
CA LEU A 226 -16.44 -31.98 -2.08
C LEU A 226 -15.15 -32.82 -1.92
N SER A 227 -13.99 -32.18 -1.97
CA SER A 227 -12.69 -32.86 -1.79
C SER A 227 -12.39 -33.26 -0.35
N GLY A 228 -13.17 -32.75 0.62
CA GLY A 228 -12.90 -32.95 2.05
C GLY A 228 -11.62 -32.26 2.53
N GLN A 229 -11.11 -31.28 1.79
CA GLN A 229 -9.87 -30.59 2.12
C GLN A 229 -10.00 -29.07 1.88
N PRO A 230 -9.49 -28.22 2.78
CA PRO A 230 -9.38 -26.81 2.50
C PRO A 230 -8.29 -26.60 1.43
N LEU A 231 -8.71 -26.22 0.23
CA LEU A 231 -7.83 -26.00 -0.92
C LEU A 231 -7.55 -24.49 -1.12
N PRO A 232 -6.81 -23.81 -0.23
CA PRO A 232 -6.63 -22.35 -0.27
C PRO A 232 -5.92 -21.89 -1.56
N HIS A 233 -5.15 -22.75 -2.21
CA HIS A 233 -4.49 -22.46 -3.48
C HIS A 233 -5.47 -22.18 -4.63
N LEU A 234 -6.69 -22.70 -4.58
CA LEU A 234 -7.72 -22.42 -5.58
C LEU A 234 -8.15 -20.94 -5.57
N PHE A 235 -8.01 -20.26 -4.44
CA PHE A 235 -8.39 -18.85 -4.33
C PHE A 235 -7.29 -17.87 -4.79
N VAL A 236 -6.06 -18.35 -5.04
CA VAL A 236 -4.93 -17.51 -5.49
C VAL A 236 -5.25 -16.73 -6.76
N PRO A 237 -5.80 -17.31 -7.83
CA PRO A 237 -6.15 -16.57 -9.03
C PRO A 237 -7.15 -15.43 -8.77
N ILE A 238 -8.12 -15.66 -7.89
CA ILE A 238 -9.12 -14.63 -7.54
C ILE A 238 -8.45 -13.46 -6.82
N SER A 239 -7.56 -13.75 -5.85
CA SER A 239 -6.87 -12.71 -5.09
C SER A 239 -5.92 -11.89 -5.96
N ILE A 240 -5.22 -12.54 -6.91
CA ILE A 240 -4.36 -11.86 -7.89
C ILE A 240 -5.20 -10.97 -8.81
N TRP A 241 -6.32 -11.47 -9.31
CA TRP A 241 -7.20 -10.70 -10.18
C TRP A 241 -7.82 -9.51 -9.45
N ALA A 242 -8.28 -9.71 -8.22
CA ALA A 242 -8.79 -8.62 -7.39
C ALA A 242 -7.71 -7.57 -7.08
N ALA A 243 -6.46 -8.01 -6.81
CA ALA A 243 -5.33 -7.12 -6.63
C ALA A 243 -5.02 -6.32 -7.90
N TYR A 244 -5.10 -6.93 -9.07
CA TYR A 244 -4.89 -6.26 -10.35
C TYR A 244 -5.97 -5.19 -10.63
N LEU A 245 -7.25 -5.51 -10.44
CA LEU A 245 -8.36 -4.60 -10.76
C LEU A 245 -8.56 -3.51 -9.70
N PHE A 246 -8.52 -3.89 -8.41
CA PHE A 246 -8.89 -3.02 -7.30
C PHE A 246 -7.71 -2.67 -6.40
N ARG A 247 -6.49 -3.02 -6.81
CA ARG A 247 -5.25 -2.75 -6.08
C ARG A 247 -5.32 -3.25 -4.63
N MET A 248 -4.88 -2.45 -3.67
CA MET A 248 -4.84 -2.84 -2.26
C MET A 248 -6.23 -3.09 -1.66
N HIS A 249 -7.28 -2.39 -2.12
CA HIS A 249 -8.66 -2.63 -1.65
C HIS A 249 -9.14 -4.03 -2.03
N GLY A 250 -8.91 -4.44 -3.28
CA GLY A 250 -9.26 -5.78 -3.75
C GLY A 250 -8.45 -6.87 -3.06
N ALA A 251 -7.13 -6.68 -2.96
CA ALA A 251 -6.25 -7.64 -2.30
C ALA A 251 -6.66 -7.85 -0.83
N SER A 252 -6.83 -6.79 -0.05
CA SER A 252 -7.16 -6.90 1.38
C SER A 252 -8.51 -7.55 1.63
N LEU A 253 -9.52 -7.25 0.80
CA LEU A 253 -10.85 -7.85 0.92
C LEU A 253 -10.83 -9.34 0.55
N THR A 254 -10.22 -9.70 -0.58
CA THR A 254 -10.15 -11.10 -1.02
C THR A 254 -9.29 -11.95 -0.09
N ILE A 255 -8.20 -11.42 0.45
CA ILE A 255 -7.39 -12.06 1.50
C ILE A 255 -8.27 -12.42 2.70
N PHE A 256 -9.07 -11.46 3.19
CA PHE A 256 -9.96 -11.69 4.33
C PHE A 256 -10.99 -12.78 4.04
N VAL A 257 -11.71 -12.66 2.92
CA VAL A 257 -12.76 -13.61 2.54
C VAL A 257 -12.19 -15.02 2.31
N MET A 258 -11.08 -15.13 1.59
CA MET A 258 -10.39 -16.38 1.31
C MET A 258 -9.90 -17.06 2.60
N THR A 259 -9.31 -16.28 3.51
CA THR A 259 -8.84 -16.81 4.80
C THR A 259 -10.00 -17.31 5.65
N ALA A 260 -11.09 -16.54 5.73
CA ALA A 260 -12.30 -16.94 6.45
C ALA A 260 -12.90 -18.25 5.88
N ALA A 261 -12.99 -18.36 4.55
CA ALA A 261 -13.47 -19.58 3.90
C ALA A 261 -12.57 -20.79 4.17
N SER A 262 -11.24 -20.61 4.08
CA SER A 262 -10.27 -21.68 4.34
C SER A 262 -10.33 -22.17 5.78
N ILE A 263 -10.51 -21.28 6.75
CA ILE A 263 -10.66 -21.64 8.17
C ILE A 263 -11.99 -22.37 8.40
N ALA A 264 -13.09 -21.89 7.82
CA ALA A 264 -14.40 -22.52 7.96
C ALA A 264 -14.39 -23.96 7.39
N LEU A 265 -13.76 -24.17 6.24
CA LEU A 265 -13.59 -25.49 5.65
C LEU A 265 -12.68 -26.37 6.52
N ALA A 266 -11.54 -25.87 7.00
CA ALA A 266 -10.64 -26.62 7.86
C ALA A 266 -11.31 -27.05 9.17
N ALA A 267 -12.11 -26.18 9.77
CA ALA A 267 -12.89 -26.49 10.98
C ALA A 267 -13.92 -27.61 10.73
N SER A 268 -14.52 -27.64 9.52
CA SER A 268 -15.50 -28.65 9.16
C SER A 268 -14.91 -30.07 9.00
N TYR A 269 -13.59 -30.16 8.68
CA TYR A 269 -12.92 -31.44 8.41
C TYR A 269 -11.97 -31.91 9.51
N GLY A 270 -11.89 -31.20 10.64
CA GLY A 270 -11.10 -31.62 11.79
C GLY A 270 -9.58 -31.66 11.50
N TYR A 271 -9.07 -30.64 10.84
CA TYR A 271 -7.63 -30.52 10.56
C TYR A 271 -6.82 -30.41 11.85
N GLU A 272 -5.79 -31.24 12.01
CA GLU A 272 -4.98 -31.33 13.23
C GLU A 272 -3.47 -31.33 12.90
N GLY A 273 -2.68 -30.89 13.87
CA GLY A 273 -1.20 -31.06 13.87
C GLY A 273 -0.47 -30.41 12.69
N THR A 274 0.34 -31.19 11.97
CA THR A 274 1.19 -30.72 10.86
C THR A 274 0.38 -30.19 9.68
N SER A 275 -0.82 -30.71 9.44
CA SER A 275 -1.72 -30.22 8.40
C SER A 275 -2.17 -28.79 8.66
N LEU A 276 -2.34 -28.41 9.92
CA LEU A 276 -2.73 -27.07 10.33
C LEU A 276 -1.58 -26.06 10.10
N ILE A 277 -0.35 -26.41 10.47
CA ILE A 277 0.83 -25.57 10.23
C ILE A 277 1.02 -25.36 8.71
N SER A 278 0.85 -26.40 7.93
CA SER A 278 0.90 -26.33 6.47
C SER A 278 -0.17 -25.37 5.91
N LEU A 279 -1.40 -25.44 6.42
CA LEU A 279 -2.49 -24.54 6.04
C LEU A 279 -2.16 -23.08 6.38
N ILE A 280 -1.71 -22.79 7.59
CA ILE A 280 -1.35 -21.44 8.03
C ILE A 280 -0.22 -20.89 7.16
N THR A 281 0.81 -21.69 6.90
CA THR A 281 1.94 -21.30 6.07
C THR A 281 1.50 -20.99 4.64
N PHE A 282 0.66 -21.85 4.08
CA PHE A 282 0.14 -21.65 2.72
C PHE A 282 -0.73 -20.38 2.61
N ILE A 283 -1.62 -20.15 3.57
CA ILE A 283 -2.41 -18.91 3.67
C ILE A 283 -1.46 -17.70 3.75
N GLY A 284 -0.43 -17.76 4.60
CA GLY A 284 0.56 -16.68 4.75
C GLY A 284 1.30 -16.36 3.45
N VAL A 285 1.76 -17.37 2.72
CA VAL A 285 2.42 -17.19 1.41
C VAL A 285 1.48 -16.58 0.38
N THR A 286 0.23 -17.05 0.35
CA THR A 286 -0.79 -16.52 -0.57
C THR A 286 -1.11 -15.05 -0.29
N ILE A 287 -1.23 -14.69 0.99
CA ILE A 287 -1.42 -13.30 1.42
C ILE A 287 -0.24 -12.43 0.99
N ALA A 288 0.99 -12.90 1.26
CA ALA A 288 2.20 -12.18 0.89
C ALA A 288 2.27 -11.93 -0.62
N ALA A 289 2.03 -12.96 -1.43
CA ALA A 289 2.01 -12.85 -2.89
C ALA A 289 0.94 -11.83 -3.36
N SER A 290 -0.27 -11.89 -2.81
CA SER A 290 -1.37 -10.99 -3.18
C SER A 290 -1.05 -9.53 -2.84
N LEU A 291 -0.50 -9.26 -1.65
CA LEU A 291 -0.11 -7.91 -1.24
C LEU A 291 1.05 -7.36 -2.09
N ILE A 292 2.04 -8.19 -2.41
CA ILE A 292 3.16 -7.80 -3.29
C ILE A 292 2.64 -7.45 -4.69
N ILE A 293 1.77 -8.28 -5.27
CA ILE A 293 1.19 -8.01 -6.59
C ILE A 293 0.38 -6.71 -6.55
N ALA A 294 -0.46 -6.53 -5.53
CA ALA A 294 -1.24 -5.31 -5.37
C ALA A 294 -0.36 -4.05 -5.29
N SER A 295 0.77 -4.13 -4.58
CA SER A 295 1.70 -3.01 -4.47
C SER A 295 2.43 -2.72 -5.77
N VAL A 296 2.85 -3.75 -6.52
CA VAL A 296 3.45 -3.58 -7.85
C VAL A 296 2.48 -2.90 -8.82
N VAL A 297 1.22 -3.35 -8.85
CA VAL A 297 0.18 -2.74 -9.67
C VAL A 297 -0.05 -1.28 -9.25
N ASN A 298 -0.06 -1.02 -7.94
CA ASN A 298 -0.23 0.32 -7.40
C ASN A 298 0.94 1.26 -7.74
N GLU A 299 2.19 0.81 -7.60
CA GLU A 299 3.39 1.57 -8.01
C GLU A 299 3.37 1.88 -9.50
N ARG A 300 3.06 0.90 -10.34
CA ARG A 300 2.92 1.12 -11.78
C ARG A 300 1.88 2.18 -12.09
N ALA A 301 0.69 2.07 -11.50
CA ALA A 301 -0.37 3.04 -11.73
C ALA A 301 0.01 4.47 -11.31
N GLN A 302 0.72 4.62 -10.19
CA GLN A 302 1.23 5.92 -9.75
C GLN A 302 2.30 6.47 -10.71
N ALA A 303 3.22 5.62 -11.17
CA ALA A 303 4.23 6.00 -12.15
C ALA A 303 3.58 6.47 -13.46
N TRP A 304 2.56 5.76 -13.95
CA TRP A 304 1.79 6.17 -15.13
C TRP A 304 1.09 7.51 -14.93
N ALA A 305 0.40 7.71 -13.82
CA ALA A 305 -0.28 8.97 -13.52
C ALA A 305 0.70 10.16 -13.45
N LEU A 306 1.89 9.94 -12.87
CA LEU A 306 2.94 10.96 -12.83
C LEU A 306 3.46 11.28 -14.22
N LEU A 307 3.69 10.27 -15.07
CA LEU A 307 4.15 10.46 -16.44
C LEU A 307 3.10 11.19 -17.28
N ASP A 308 1.83 10.83 -17.14
CA ASP A 308 0.72 11.48 -17.86
C ASP A 308 0.61 12.97 -17.46
N SER A 309 0.70 13.28 -16.18
CA SER A 309 0.69 14.66 -15.69
C SER A 309 1.88 15.48 -16.19
N ARG A 310 3.08 14.85 -16.25
CA ARG A 310 4.28 15.50 -16.81
C ARG A 310 4.16 15.73 -18.32
N ASN A 311 3.62 14.76 -19.06
CA ASN A 311 3.38 14.91 -20.48
C ASN A 311 2.41 16.07 -20.76
N LEU A 312 1.29 16.13 -20.05
CA LEU A 312 0.33 17.23 -20.17
C LEU A 312 0.95 18.59 -19.82
N TYR A 313 1.82 18.63 -18.82
CA TYR A 313 2.57 19.85 -18.49
C TYR A 313 3.53 20.26 -19.62
N LEU A 314 4.26 19.30 -20.18
CA LEU A 314 5.18 19.54 -21.30
C LEU A 314 4.42 19.98 -22.57
N GLU A 315 3.30 19.37 -22.88
CA GLU A 315 2.43 19.78 -23.99
C GLU A 315 2.01 21.26 -23.85
N LYS A 316 1.52 21.64 -22.66
CA LYS A 316 1.16 23.05 -22.39
C LYS A 316 2.34 24.00 -22.52
N GLN A 317 3.54 23.59 -22.10
CA GLN A 317 4.75 24.40 -22.24
C GLN A 317 5.15 24.56 -23.72
N VAL A 318 5.01 23.50 -24.52
CA VAL A 318 5.28 23.53 -25.95
C VAL A 318 4.26 24.46 -26.64
N ASP A 319 2.98 24.31 -26.36
CA ASP A 319 1.94 25.15 -26.97
C ASP A 319 2.13 26.64 -26.63
N LEU A 320 2.44 26.98 -25.38
CA LEU A 320 2.74 28.35 -24.97
C LEU A 320 3.95 28.91 -25.72
N LYS A 321 5.01 28.08 -25.88
CA LYS A 321 6.21 28.53 -26.62
C LYS A 321 5.97 28.71 -28.12
N VAL A 322 5.12 27.84 -28.70
CA VAL A 322 4.69 27.98 -30.10
C VAL A 322 3.91 29.28 -30.29
N GLU A 323 2.99 29.61 -29.40
CA GLU A 323 2.22 30.85 -29.43
C GLU A 323 3.13 32.09 -29.34
N ILE A 324 4.10 32.10 -28.41
CA ILE A 324 5.11 33.18 -28.32
C ILE A 324 5.91 33.29 -29.61
N LEU A 325 6.30 32.17 -30.21
CA LEU A 325 7.04 32.16 -31.48
C LEU A 325 6.23 32.75 -32.64
N GLU A 326 4.93 32.42 -32.71
CA GLU A 326 4.03 32.97 -33.72
C GLU A 326 3.85 34.48 -33.54
N GLN A 327 3.74 34.97 -32.29
CA GLN A 327 3.70 36.39 -31.99
C GLN A 327 4.96 37.11 -32.42
N VAL A 328 6.16 36.61 -32.03
CA VAL A 328 7.44 37.18 -32.41
C VAL A 328 7.62 37.19 -33.94
N LYS A 329 7.17 36.10 -34.61
CA LYS A 329 7.21 36.03 -36.08
C LYS A 329 6.30 37.07 -36.74
N SER A 330 5.09 37.26 -36.20
CA SER A 330 4.13 38.26 -36.72
C SER A 330 4.64 39.68 -36.50
N GLU A 331 5.21 39.97 -35.33
CA GLU A 331 5.82 41.28 -35.04
C GLU A 331 7.02 41.57 -35.94
N ALA A 332 7.90 40.59 -36.17
CA ALA A 332 9.03 40.70 -37.06
C ALA A 332 8.57 40.96 -38.51
N PHE A 333 7.50 40.30 -38.94
CA PHE A 333 6.92 40.50 -40.26
C PHE A 333 6.28 41.88 -40.41
N GLN A 334 5.56 42.38 -39.40
CA GLN A 334 5.01 43.74 -39.38
C GLN A 334 6.10 44.82 -39.41
N LYS A 335 7.15 44.69 -38.60
CA LYS A 335 8.31 45.59 -38.60
C LYS A 335 9.04 45.60 -39.96
N ARG A 336 9.11 44.45 -40.62
CA ARG A 336 9.69 44.35 -41.97
C ARG A 336 8.87 45.12 -43.03
N LYS A 337 7.53 45.03 -42.93
CA LYS A 337 6.62 45.72 -43.86
C LYS A 337 6.69 47.23 -43.71
N SER A 338 6.97 47.75 -42.50
CA SER A 338 7.18 49.19 -42.25
C SER A 338 8.58 49.65 -42.56
N ALA A 339 9.60 48.79 -42.52
CA ALA A 339 11.02 49.16 -42.76
C ALA A 339 11.44 49.20 -44.24
N THR A 340 10.56 48.77 -45.19
CA THR A 340 10.86 48.87 -46.63
C THR A 340 10.86 50.30 -47.15
N GLN A 341 10.68 51.32 -46.29
CA GLN A 341 10.67 52.73 -46.63
C GLN A 341 11.77 53.58 -45.95
N ASP A 342 12.71 52.98 -45.16
CA ASP A 342 13.70 53.79 -44.41
C ASP A 342 15.06 53.06 -44.25
N PRO A 343 16.23 53.81 -44.27
CA PRO A 343 17.60 53.23 -44.24
C PRO A 343 18.01 52.56 -42.91
N LEU A 344 17.08 52.34 -42.01
CA LEU A 344 17.24 51.65 -40.70
C LEU A 344 17.29 50.07 -40.78
N SER A 345 17.42 49.52 -41.99
CA SER A 345 17.42 48.04 -42.17
C SER A 345 18.55 47.31 -41.44
N THR A 346 19.65 47.97 -41.15
CA THR A 346 20.83 47.40 -40.46
C THR A 346 20.61 47.31 -38.94
N LEU A 347 19.89 48.26 -38.34
CA LEU A 347 19.54 48.23 -36.92
C LEU A 347 18.45 47.19 -36.59
N LEU A 348 17.52 46.96 -37.51
CA LEU A 348 16.48 45.96 -37.40
C LEU A 348 17.03 44.51 -37.48
N ALA A 349 18.08 44.29 -38.29
CA ALA A 349 18.73 42.99 -38.37
C ALA A 349 19.35 42.58 -37.00
N LEU A 350 19.96 43.56 -36.30
CA LEU A 350 20.52 43.33 -34.95
C LEU A 350 19.44 43.05 -33.89
N GLN A 351 18.26 43.68 -33.97
CA GLN A 351 17.14 43.42 -33.04
C GLN A 351 16.43 42.09 -33.27
N ILE A 352 16.55 41.51 -34.47
CA ILE A 352 15.96 40.17 -34.77
C ILE A 352 16.94 39.05 -34.39
N HIS A 353 18.24 39.28 -34.40
CA HIS A 353 19.25 38.28 -34.02
C HIS A 353 19.15 37.84 -32.54
N ALA A 354 18.81 38.74 -31.62
CA ALA A 354 18.70 38.41 -30.21
C ALA A 354 17.52 37.46 -29.90
N PRO A 355 16.28 37.73 -30.35
CA PRO A 355 15.17 36.79 -30.21
C PRO A 355 15.39 35.44 -30.90
N LEU A 356 16.00 35.42 -32.10
CA LEU A 356 16.35 34.20 -32.81
C LEU A 356 17.34 33.33 -32.04
N GLY A 357 18.33 33.94 -31.38
CA GLY A 357 19.28 33.20 -30.51
C GLY A 357 18.62 32.62 -29.27
N GLU A 358 17.61 33.27 -28.74
CA GLU A 358 16.84 32.77 -27.59
C GLU A 358 15.92 31.61 -27.97
N ILE A 359 15.28 31.72 -29.14
CA ILE A 359 14.47 30.65 -29.73
C ILE A 359 15.33 29.42 -30.03
N ASP A 360 16.53 29.57 -30.57
CA ASP A 360 17.46 28.47 -30.85
C ASP A 360 17.87 27.76 -29.53
N ARG A 361 18.14 28.55 -28.48
CA ARG A 361 18.48 28.02 -27.15
C ARG A 361 17.32 27.19 -26.54
N VAL A 362 16.09 27.70 -26.65
CA VAL A 362 14.88 27.04 -26.17
C VAL A 362 14.59 25.75 -26.95
N THR A 363 14.68 25.81 -28.26
CA THR A 363 14.49 24.66 -29.15
C THR A 363 15.50 23.55 -28.86
N LYS A 364 16.75 23.91 -28.61
CA LYS A 364 17.82 23.00 -28.25
C LYS A 364 17.59 22.38 -26.88
N SER A 365 17.12 23.18 -25.90
CA SER A 365 16.77 22.69 -24.56
C SER A 365 15.60 21.67 -24.57
N VAL A 366 14.56 21.96 -25.36
CA VAL A 366 13.42 21.02 -25.52
C VAL A 366 13.86 19.74 -26.23
N LYS A 367 14.74 19.84 -27.23
CA LYS A 367 15.30 18.66 -27.92
C LYS A 367 16.10 17.79 -26.97
N THR A 368 16.96 18.37 -26.15
CA THR A 368 17.75 17.68 -25.15
C THR A 368 16.84 16.98 -24.12
N ALA A 369 15.78 17.65 -23.64
CA ALA A 369 14.83 17.06 -22.72
C ALA A 369 14.08 15.86 -23.34
N ILE A 370 13.72 15.92 -24.61
CA ILE A 370 13.11 14.79 -25.33
C ILE A 370 14.10 13.63 -25.45
N GLU A 371 15.36 13.90 -25.75
CA GLU A 371 16.44 12.90 -25.86
C GLU A 371 16.70 12.24 -24.49
N GLU A 372 16.72 13.01 -23.40
CA GLU A 372 16.81 12.48 -22.03
C GLU A 372 15.62 11.59 -21.65
N ILE A 373 14.40 12.01 -21.96
CA ILE A 373 13.19 11.21 -21.75
C ILE A 373 13.29 9.89 -22.52
N GLN A 374 13.73 9.92 -23.77
CA GLN A 374 13.90 8.71 -24.59
C GLN A 374 14.99 7.79 -24.04
N LYS A 375 16.08 8.35 -23.54
CA LYS A 375 17.15 7.60 -22.88
C LYS A 375 16.64 6.92 -21.61
N LEU A 376 15.96 7.66 -20.73
CA LEU A 376 15.36 7.11 -19.52
C LEU A 376 14.34 6.00 -19.82
N LEU A 377 13.54 6.15 -20.87
CA LEU A 377 12.61 5.12 -21.32
C LEU A 377 13.31 3.87 -21.88
N SER A 378 14.48 4.04 -22.50
CA SER A 378 15.28 2.91 -23.03
C SER A 378 16.02 2.16 -21.92
N GLU A 379 16.45 2.87 -20.87
CA GLU A 379 17.19 2.33 -19.75
C GLU A 379 16.29 1.61 -18.73
N GLN A 380 14.99 1.91 -18.69
CA GLN A 380 14.04 1.19 -17.83
C GLN A 380 13.76 -0.22 -18.37
N LYS A 381 14.40 -1.21 -17.75
CA LYS A 381 14.26 -2.65 -18.07
C LYS A 381 12.87 -3.23 -17.81
N ASN A 382 12.01 -2.51 -17.06
CA ASN A 382 10.70 -3.01 -16.60
C ASN A 382 9.51 -2.62 -17.48
N LEU A 383 9.73 -1.87 -18.56
CA LEU A 383 8.66 -1.50 -19.52
C LEU A 383 8.55 -2.54 -20.62
N THR A 384 7.32 -3.01 -20.86
CA THR A 384 7.02 -3.92 -21.97
C THR A 384 7.21 -3.23 -23.32
N LEU A 385 7.34 -4.03 -24.38
CA LEU A 385 7.53 -3.52 -25.75
C LEU A 385 6.34 -2.65 -26.19
N GLU A 386 5.13 -2.99 -25.74
CA GLU A 386 3.89 -2.30 -26.04
C GLU A 386 3.80 -0.94 -25.35
N GLU A 387 4.23 -0.86 -24.12
CA GLU A 387 4.32 0.39 -23.36
C GLU A 387 5.33 1.36 -23.97
N LYS A 388 6.46 0.85 -24.46
CA LYS A 388 7.47 1.68 -25.18
C LYS A 388 6.91 2.22 -26.50
N LYS A 389 6.05 1.45 -27.17
CA LYS A 389 5.41 1.86 -28.44
C LYS A 389 4.40 2.99 -28.21
N ILE A 390 3.57 2.90 -27.19
CA ILE A 390 2.62 3.95 -26.80
C ILE A 390 3.35 5.27 -26.47
N PHE A 391 4.50 5.19 -25.78
CA PHE A 391 5.31 6.36 -25.49
C PHE A 391 5.93 6.98 -26.75
N ALA A 392 6.41 6.15 -27.67
CA ALA A 392 6.95 6.63 -28.93
C ALA A 392 5.88 7.35 -29.79
N GLU A 393 4.64 6.82 -29.81
CA GLU A 393 3.52 7.45 -30.48
C GLU A 393 3.13 8.80 -29.87
N LYS A 394 3.16 8.93 -28.54
CA LYS A 394 2.87 10.20 -27.85
C LYS A 394 3.98 11.25 -28.02
N LEU A 395 5.24 10.84 -28.17
CA LEU A 395 6.37 11.75 -28.42
C LEU A 395 6.49 12.18 -29.89
N HIS A 396 5.87 11.44 -30.81
CA HIS A 396 5.95 11.72 -32.24
C HIS A 396 5.42 13.11 -32.63
N PRO A 397 4.21 13.56 -32.21
CA PRO A 397 3.68 14.88 -32.54
C PRO A 397 4.53 16.02 -31.96
N ILE A 398 5.14 15.83 -30.79
CA ILE A 398 6.04 16.82 -30.18
C ILE A 398 7.30 16.97 -31.02
N LYS A 399 7.89 15.86 -31.50
CA LYS A 399 9.03 15.88 -32.40
C LYS A 399 8.72 16.53 -33.73
N GLN A 400 7.55 16.28 -34.30
CA GLN A 400 7.09 16.85 -35.54
C GLN A 400 6.99 18.39 -35.42
N LYS A 401 6.30 18.89 -34.40
CA LYS A 401 6.19 20.35 -34.12
C LYS A 401 7.56 20.99 -33.93
N LEU A 402 8.48 20.31 -33.24
CA LEU A 402 9.83 20.81 -33.01
C LEU A 402 10.66 20.89 -34.32
N SER A 403 10.50 19.90 -35.22
CA SER A 403 11.11 19.91 -36.56
C SER A 403 10.59 21.04 -37.40
N GLU A 404 9.27 21.25 -37.45
CA GLU A 404 8.63 22.36 -38.15
C GLU A 404 9.13 23.73 -37.64
N THR A 405 9.34 23.87 -36.34
CA THR A 405 9.89 25.08 -35.72
C THR A 405 11.35 25.31 -36.12
N THR A 406 12.16 24.25 -36.15
CA THR A 406 13.58 24.32 -36.58
C THR A 406 13.70 24.69 -38.03
N ASP A 407 12.85 24.15 -38.89
CA ASP A 407 12.85 24.47 -40.32
C ASP A 407 12.38 25.92 -40.59
N SER A 408 11.43 26.40 -39.80
CA SER A 408 11.01 27.81 -39.84
C SER A 408 12.13 28.75 -39.40
N GLN A 409 12.95 28.38 -38.43
CA GLN A 409 14.12 29.16 -38.00
C GLN A 409 15.20 29.21 -39.07
N LYS A 410 15.49 28.12 -39.76
CA LYS A 410 16.41 28.07 -40.87
C LYS A 410 15.97 29.01 -42.02
N LEU A 411 14.66 28.95 -42.32
CA LEU A 411 14.07 29.83 -43.34
C LEU A 411 14.21 31.33 -42.96
N ILE A 412 13.97 31.67 -41.69
CA ILE A 412 14.14 33.04 -41.20
C ILE A 412 15.62 33.47 -41.25
N ALA A 413 16.54 32.61 -40.87
CA ALA A 413 17.99 32.88 -40.93
C ALA A 413 18.46 33.08 -42.38
N GLU A 414 17.93 32.30 -43.34
CA GLU A 414 18.22 32.40 -44.77
C GLU A 414 17.67 33.70 -45.36
N ILE A 415 16.46 34.08 -44.98
CA ILE A 415 15.85 35.35 -45.36
C ILE A 415 16.66 36.54 -44.84
N ILE A 416 17.12 36.50 -43.58
CA ILE A 416 17.97 37.54 -43.00
C ILE A 416 19.29 37.64 -43.75
N LYS A 417 19.92 36.51 -44.09
CA LYS A 417 21.18 36.46 -44.86
C LYS A 417 21.05 37.06 -46.26
N ASN A 418 19.85 36.96 -46.87
CA ASN A 418 19.60 37.48 -48.20
C ASN A 418 19.13 38.94 -48.21
N VAL A 419 18.72 39.48 -47.07
CA VAL A 419 18.19 40.87 -46.95
C VAL A 419 19.22 41.85 -46.39
N VAL A 420 20.24 41.34 -45.65
CA VAL A 420 21.33 42.17 -45.13
C VAL A 420 22.45 42.16 -46.14
N PRO A 421 22.79 43.29 -46.78
CA PRO A 421 23.97 43.41 -47.65
C PRO A 421 25.21 43.05 -46.84
N LYS A 422 26.08 42.19 -47.37
CA LYS A 422 27.41 41.99 -46.78
C LYS A 422 28.16 43.32 -46.70
N PRO A 423 28.85 43.58 -45.56
CA PRO A 423 29.65 44.82 -45.43
C PRO A 423 30.78 44.92 -46.46
#